data_568dbfa034f99e7b0036f9368c140679
#
_entry.id   568dbfa034f99e7b0036f9368c140679
#
_cell.length_a   1.000
_cell.length_b   1.000
_cell.length_c   1.000
_cell.angle_alpha   90.00
_cell.angle_beta   90.00
_cell.angle_gamma   90.00
#
_symmetry.space_group_name_H-M   'P 1'
#
loop_
_entity.id
_entity.type
_entity.pdbx_description
1 polymer ?
#
loop_
_entity_poly.entity_id
_entity_poly.type
_entity_poly.pdbx_seq_one_letter_code
_entity_poly.pdbx_strand_id
1 'polypeptide(L)'
;LLISITGYTQQNHSVNTSKVYTTRAIDTQEAPVIDGLLKDPAWDLVPFTSDFKQLQPDIGEEPTEQTQFKIVYDDKYIYVAFRCFDSDPDGIVKRLSRRDGFEGDWVEIAFDSYNDDRTAFSFTITAAGVKGDEFISNNGDFSERNSFDDSWNPIWYTKTNSDDLGWTAELKIPLSQLRFGKAEEQIWGLQAKRFYFRNTERSMWQELEPNFPGYVSGFGELRGLKNLKPQKQLEIQPYVVTQLDTYEAQAGNPFRDGNDTKLNGGLDAKIGITNDLTLDLTINPDFGQVDADPAAIALDGFQIFFQERRPFFVENKNIFTYEIGNGNDNVFYSRRIG
;
A
#
# COMPACT_ATOMS: atom_id res chain seq x y z
N LEU A 1 -25.76 -57.08 -24.34
CA LEU A 1 -24.70 -56.36 -23.61
C LEU A 1 -24.59 -54.95 -24.20
N LEU A 2 -25.20 -53.94 -23.54
CA LEU A 2 -25.07 -52.54 -23.91
C LEU A 2 -23.89 -51.96 -23.15
N ILE A 3 -22.84 -51.53 -23.84
CA ILE A 3 -21.72 -50.77 -23.26
C ILE A 3 -22.04 -49.29 -23.47
N SER A 4 -22.38 -48.57 -22.44
CA SER A 4 -22.47 -47.10 -22.48
C SER A 4 -21.08 -46.50 -22.26
N ILE A 5 -20.54 -45.86 -23.30
CA ILE A 5 -19.32 -45.06 -23.20
C ILE A 5 -19.73 -43.67 -22.75
N THR A 6 -19.49 -43.37 -21.48
CA THR A 6 -19.56 -41.97 -20.96
C THR A 6 -18.30 -41.23 -21.42
N GLY A 7 -18.46 -40.36 -22.41
CA GLY A 7 -17.41 -39.45 -22.82
C GLY A 7 -17.14 -38.42 -21.70
N TYR A 8 -15.95 -38.45 -21.11
CA TYR A 8 -15.42 -37.33 -20.31
C TYR A 8 -15.10 -36.19 -21.26
N THR A 9 -15.88 -35.14 -21.24
CA THR A 9 -15.49 -33.85 -21.81
C THR A 9 -14.33 -33.32 -20.98
N GLN A 10 -13.11 -33.33 -21.54
CA GLN A 10 -12.03 -32.51 -21.01
C GLN A 10 -12.51 -31.02 -21.08
N GLN A 11 -12.72 -30.40 -19.95
CA GLN A 11 -12.72 -28.96 -19.87
C GLN A 11 -11.32 -28.52 -20.30
N ASN A 12 -11.22 -27.86 -21.43
CA ASN A 12 -10.04 -27.09 -21.79
C ASN A 12 -9.89 -25.99 -20.73
N HIS A 13 -9.03 -26.21 -19.74
CA HIS A 13 -8.47 -25.11 -18.98
C HIS A 13 -7.72 -24.24 -19.99
N SER A 14 -8.24 -23.07 -20.28
CA SER A 14 -7.48 -22.03 -20.96
C SER A 14 -6.27 -21.76 -20.04
N VAL A 15 -5.09 -22.07 -20.53
CA VAL A 15 -3.84 -21.65 -19.87
C VAL A 15 -3.90 -20.12 -19.90
N ASN A 16 -4.23 -19.52 -18.78
CA ASN A 16 -4.25 -18.07 -18.65
C ASN A 16 -2.78 -17.63 -18.78
N THR A 17 -2.43 -17.13 -19.97
CA THR A 17 -1.06 -16.68 -20.24
C THR A 17 -0.83 -15.42 -19.42
N SER A 18 0.19 -15.46 -18.57
CA SER A 18 0.61 -14.31 -17.78
C SER A 18 0.85 -13.09 -18.68
N LYS A 19 0.20 -11.98 -18.40
CA LYS A 19 0.40 -10.71 -19.11
C LYS A 19 1.80 -10.19 -18.86
N VAL A 20 2.39 -9.57 -19.85
CA VAL A 20 3.74 -9.00 -19.79
C VAL A 20 3.66 -7.52 -20.10
N TYR A 21 4.15 -6.69 -19.19
CA TYR A 21 4.44 -5.29 -19.45
C TYR A 21 5.95 -5.08 -19.54
N THR A 22 6.41 -4.39 -20.59
CA THR A 22 7.83 -4.07 -20.75
C THR A 22 8.07 -2.58 -20.48
N THR A 23 8.79 -2.31 -19.40
CA THR A 23 9.20 -0.96 -19.00
C THR A 23 10.51 -0.54 -19.67
N ARG A 24 10.88 0.73 -19.51
CA ARG A 24 12.11 1.32 -20.05
C ARG A 24 12.79 2.21 -19.02
N ALA A 25 14.13 2.14 -19.01
CA ALA A 25 14.95 3.08 -18.26
C ALA A 25 14.91 4.47 -18.91
N ILE A 26 14.89 5.50 -18.07
CA ILE A 26 15.01 6.92 -18.44
C ILE A 26 16.23 7.53 -17.77
N ASP A 27 16.73 8.65 -18.30
CA ASP A 27 17.71 9.46 -17.58
C ASP A 27 17.00 10.19 -16.41
N THR A 28 17.66 10.29 -15.28
CA THR A 28 17.12 10.98 -14.09
C THR A 28 16.77 12.45 -14.40
N GLN A 29 17.43 13.08 -15.39
CA GLN A 29 17.12 14.43 -15.82
C GLN A 29 15.84 14.52 -16.67
N GLU A 30 15.41 13.41 -17.24
CA GLU A 30 14.17 13.28 -18.02
C GLU A 30 13.02 12.70 -17.19
N ALA A 31 13.22 12.55 -15.87
CA ALA A 31 12.21 12.00 -14.99
C ALA A 31 10.91 12.84 -14.99
N PRO A 32 9.74 12.21 -14.99
CA PRO A 32 8.48 12.93 -15.00
C PRO A 32 8.30 13.77 -13.74
N VAL A 33 7.69 14.94 -13.89
CA VAL A 33 7.26 15.79 -12.78
C VAL A 33 5.94 15.22 -12.24
N ILE A 34 5.91 14.90 -10.96
CA ILE A 34 4.71 14.32 -10.35
C ILE A 34 3.71 15.44 -10.03
N ASP A 35 2.91 15.79 -11.01
CA ASP A 35 1.89 16.87 -10.91
C ASP A 35 0.46 16.40 -11.25
N GLY A 36 0.32 15.12 -11.63
CA GLY A 36 -0.95 14.50 -12.04
C GLY A 36 -1.27 14.68 -13.52
N LEU A 37 -0.37 15.31 -14.31
CA LEU A 37 -0.57 15.56 -15.73
C LEU A 37 0.35 14.65 -16.55
N LEU A 38 -0.20 13.74 -17.32
CA LEU A 38 0.57 12.77 -18.13
C LEU A 38 1.14 13.41 -19.40
N LYS A 39 1.86 14.55 -19.27
CA LYS A 39 2.38 15.35 -20.41
C LYS A 39 3.88 15.26 -20.58
N ASP A 40 4.58 14.67 -19.63
CA ASP A 40 6.03 14.55 -19.68
C ASP A 40 6.50 13.62 -20.78
N PRO A 41 7.57 13.98 -21.53
CA PRO A 41 8.09 13.14 -22.61
C PRO A 41 8.50 11.74 -22.19
N ALA A 42 8.84 11.54 -20.90
CA ALA A 42 9.16 10.22 -20.37
C ALA A 42 8.03 9.20 -20.58
N TRP A 43 6.78 9.67 -20.55
CA TRP A 43 5.62 8.80 -20.76
C TRP A 43 5.44 8.36 -22.22
N ASP A 44 6.04 9.06 -23.18
CA ASP A 44 5.97 8.70 -24.60
C ASP A 44 6.93 7.57 -24.96
N LEU A 45 7.86 7.22 -24.08
CA LEU A 45 8.85 6.17 -24.30
C LEU A 45 8.30 4.75 -24.17
N VAL A 46 7.13 4.60 -23.56
CA VAL A 46 6.46 3.32 -23.31
C VAL A 46 4.97 3.40 -23.70
N PRO A 47 4.38 2.31 -24.20
CA PRO A 47 2.97 2.29 -24.49
C PRO A 47 2.12 2.25 -23.23
N PHE A 48 0.89 2.71 -23.32
CA PHE A 48 -0.13 2.35 -22.34
C PHE A 48 -0.44 0.87 -22.44
N THR A 49 -0.69 0.23 -21.30
CA THR A 49 -1.33 -1.08 -21.24
C THR A 49 -2.73 -0.93 -20.65
N SER A 50 -3.63 -1.74 -21.11
CA SER A 50 -5.05 -1.78 -20.71
C SER A 50 -5.46 -3.26 -20.51
N ASP A 51 -6.65 -3.62 -20.95
CA ASP A 51 -7.17 -4.99 -20.82
C ASP A 51 -7.46 -5.41 -19.37
N PHE A 52 -7.91 -4.49 -18.56
CA PHE A 52 -8.45 -4.85 -17.23
C PHE A 52 -9.71 -5.70 -17.42
N LYS A 53 -9.91 -6.63 -16.49
CA LYS A 53 -11.12 -7.43 -16.38
C LYS A 53 -11.74 -7.26 -15.02
N GLN A 54 -13.06 -7.36 -14.95
CA GLN A 54 -13.77 -7.27 -13.68
C GLN A 54 -13.38 -8.45 -12.78
N LEU A 55 -13.11 -8.13 -11.52
CA LEU A 55 -13.03 -9.08 -10.42
C LEU A 55 -14.38 -9.15 -9.69
N GLN A 56 -15.11 -8.03 -9.68
CA GLN A 56 -16.43 -7.85 -9.06
C GLN A 56 -17.18 -6.74 -9.82
N PRO A 57 -18.51 -6.85 -10.02
CA PRO A 57 -19.38 -7.96 -9.64
C PRO A 57 -19.28 -9.15 -10.57
N ASP A 58 -18.93 -8.96 -11.87
CA ASP A 58 -19.05 -9.96 -12.93
C ASP A 58 -17.63 -10.40 -13.38
N ILE A 59 -17.12 -11.45 -12.75
CA ILE A 59 -15.74 -11.93 -12.96
C ILE A 59 -15.46 -12.21 -14.42
N GLY A 60 -14.34 -11.63 -14.95
CA GLY A 60 -13.86 -11.84 -16.30
C GLY A 60 -14.51 -10.95 -17.36
N GLU A 61 -15.57 -10.21 -17.02
CA GLU A 61 -16.22 -9.29 -17.94
C GLU A 61 -15.38 -8.01 -18.16
N GLU A 62 -15.74 -7.25 -19.23
CA GLU A 62 -15.13 -5.94 -19.47
C GLU A 62 -15.51 -4.94 -18.36
N PRO A 63 -14.58 -4.11 -17.90
CA PRO A 63 -14.91 -3.07 -16.92
C PRO A 63 -15.85 -2.03 -17.52
N THR A 64 -16.74 -1.47 -16.69
CA THR A 64 -17.64 -0.39 -17.11
C THR A 64 -16.87 0.80 -17.68
N GLU A 65 -15.72 1.12 -17.04
CA GLU A 65 -14.85 2.21 -17.46
C GLU A 65 -13.41 1.70 -17.62
N GLN A 66 -12.75 2.08 -18.70
CA GLN A 66 -11.41 1.61 -19.02
C GLN A 66 -10.34 2.24 -18.11
N THR A 67 -9.30 1.46 -17.85
CA THR A 67 -8.11 1.89 -17.12
C THR A 67 -6.88 1.56 -17.94
N GLN A 68 -5.91 2.47 -17.93
CA GLN A 68 -4.63 2.31 -18.59
C GLN A 68 -3.51 2.71 -17.64
N PHE A 69 -2.34 2.09 -17.79
CA PHE A 69 -1.16 2.52 -17.05
C PHE A 69 0.12 2.44 -17.88
N LYS A 70 1.14 3.15 -17.43
CA LYS A 70 2.51 3.15 -17.95
C LYS A 70 3.49 3.05 -16.80
N ILE A 71 4.64 2.44 -17.06
CA ILE A 71 5.73 2.34 -16.08
C ILE A 71 7.04 2.69 -16.77
N VAL A 72 7.81 3.62 -16.17
CA VAL A 72 9.21 3.89 -16.50
C VAL A 72 10.04 3.90 -15.21
N TYR A 73 11.36 3.83 -15.30
CA TYR A 73 12.22 3.85 -14.14
C TYR A 73 13.55 4.52 -14.42
N ASP A 74 14.20 5.03 -13.38
CA ASP A 74 15.59 5.46 -13.39
C ASP A 74 16.42 4.67 -12.37
N ASP A 75 17.61 5.13 -12.04
CA ASP A 75 18.50 4.47 -11.08
C ASP A 75 18.03 4.56 -9.62
N LYS A 76 17.00 5.37 -9.31
CA LYS A 76 16.51 5.63 -7.94
C LYS A 76 15.03 5.39 -7.75
N TYR A 77 14.24 5.49 -8.80
CA TYR A 77 12.78 5.48 -8.71
C TYR A 77 12.15 4.63 -9.80
N ILE A 78 11.01 4.03 -9.47
CA ILE A 78 10.05 3.56 -10.44
C ILE A 78 8.89 4.56 -10.49
N TYR A 79 8.44 4.89 -11.70
CA TYR A 79 7.36 5.83 -11.95
C TYR A 79 6.20 5.11 -12.60
N VAL A 80 5.00 5.37 -12.11
CA VAL A 80 3.77 4.79 -12.65
C VAL A 80 2.80 5.91 -12.99
N ALA A 81 2.21 5.84 -14.16
CA ALA A 81 1.14 6.73 -14.58
C ALA A 81 -0.13 5.92 -14.82
N PHE A 82 -1.23 6.35 -14.25
CA PHE A 82 -2.56 5.80 -14.52
C PHE A 82 -3.42 6.80 -15.27
N ARG A 83 -4.21 6.30 -16.22
CA ARG A 83 -5.34 6.97 -16.85
C ARG A 83 -6.61 6.16 -16.55
N CYS A 84 -7.51 6.73 -15.79
CA CYS A 84 -8.79 6.16 -15.44
C CYS A 84 -9.88 6.91 -16.19
N PHE A 85 -10.42 6.29 -17.22
CA PHE A 85 -11.53 6.88 -17.96
C PHE A 85 -12.82 6.86 -17.12
N ASP A 86 -13.67 7.84 -17.34
CA ASP A 86 -14.97 7.95 -16.71
C ASP A 86 -15.90 8.73 -17.64
N SER A 87 -17.01 8.12 -18.02
CA SER A 87 -18.02 8.74 -18.88
C SER A 87 -18.81 9.85 -18.20
N ASP A 88 -18.74 9.92 -16.86
CA ASP A 88 -19.32 10.98 -16.03
C ASP A 88 -18.27 11.49 -15.03
N PRO A 89 -17.33 12.34 -15.46
CA PRO A 89 -16.22 12.83 -14.63
C PRO A 89 -16.66 13.62 -13.38
N ASP A 90 -17.82 14.25 -13.44
CA ASP A 90 -18.40 14.96 -12.28
C ASP A 90 -18.88 13.99 -11.18
N GLY A 91 -19.21 12.77 -11.57
CA GLY A 91 -19.62 11.71 -10.66
C GLY A 91 -18.46 10.96 -9.98
N ILE A 92 -17.20 11.25 -10.30
CA ILE A 92 -16.03 10.62 -9.65
C ILE A 92 -16.06 10.90 -8.15
N VAL A 93 -15.99 9.84 -7.35
CA VAL A 93 -16.07 9.97 -5.89
C VAL A 93 -14.69 10.27 -5.30
N LYS A 94 -14.53 11.51 -4.84
CA LYS A 94 -13.26 12.05 -4.28
C LYS A 94 -13.48 12.44 -2.81
N ARG A 95 -13.55 11.45 -1.93
CA ARG A 95 -13.62 11.70 -0.49
C ARG A 95 -12.23 11.67 0.14
N LEU A 96 -11.95 12.66 0.97
CA LEU A 96 -10.75 12.66 1.78
C LEU A 96 -10.95 11.72 2.97
N SER A 97 -9.97 10.87 3.18
CA SER A 97 -9.85 10.00 4.34
C SER A 97 -8.43 10.11 4.92
N ARG A 98 -8.14 9.35 5.95
CA ARG A 98 -6.76 9.14 6.41
C ARG A 98 -6.05 8.19 5.44
N ARG A 99 -4.72 8.13 5.54
CA ARG A 99 -3.92 7.09 4.86
C ARG A 99 -4.54 5.73 5.11
N ASP A 100 -4.51 4.86 4.12
CA ASP A 100 -5.10 3.50 4.13
C ASP A 100 -6.63 3.46 4.25
N GLY A 101 -7.29 4.62 4.23
CA GLY A 101 -8.74 4.74 4.13
C GLY A 101 -9.19 5.03 2.69
N PHE A 102 -10.00 4.15 2.11
CA PHE A 102 -10.38 4.24 0.70
C PHE A 102 -11.89 4.50 0.56
N GLU A 103 -12.29 5.77 0.62
CA GLU A 103 -13.68 6.21 0.53
C GLU A 103 -14.00 6.85 -0.82
N GLY A 104 -13.67 6.21 -1.93
CA GLY A 104 -13.93 6.71 -3.28
C GLY A 104 -13.27 5.87 -4.35
N ASP A 105 -13.13 6.43 -5.54
CA ASP A 105 -12.43 5.82 -6.66
C ASP A 105 -10.93 5.72 -6.35
N TRP A 106 -10.30 4.57 -6.65
CA TRP A 106 -8.88 4.37 -6.47
C TRP A 106 -8.26 3.44 -7.52
N VAL A 107 -6.96 3.54 -7.67
CA VAL A 107 -6.10 2.59 -8.39
C VAL A 107 -4.99 2.09 -7.49
N GLU A 108 -4.54 0.88 -7.76
CA GLU A 108 -3.46 0.19 -7.07
C GLU A 108 -2.46 -0.34 -8.08
N ILE A 109 -1.18 -0.30 -7.72
CA ILE A 109 -0.11 -1.01 -8.38
C ILE A 109 0.63 -1.86 -7.35
N ALA A 110 0.88 -3.13 -7.66
CA ALA A 110 1.61 -4.04 -6.79
C ALA A 110 2.76 -4.70 -7.54
N PHE A 111 3.91 -4.81 -6.86
CA PHE A 111 5.14 -5.38 -7.37
C PHE A 111 5.60 -6.53 -6.49
N ASP A 112 5.71 -7.73 -7.05
CA ASP A 112 6.55 -8.79 -6.50
C ASP A 112 7.98 -8.58 -7.02
N SER A 113 8.74 -7.76 -6.32
CA SER A 113 10.07 -7.35 -6.75
C SER A 113 11.15 -8.39 -6.45
N TYR A 114 10.87 -9.40 -5.64
CA TYR A 114 11.70 -10.58 -5.48
C TYR A 114 11.43 -11.63 -6.55
N ASN A 115 10.27 -11.60 -7.18
CA ASN A 115 9.74 -12.64 -8.06
C ASN A 115 9.72 -14.01 -7.35
N ASP A 116 9.19 -13.98 -6.12
CA ASP A 116 9.12 -15.15 -5.24
C ASP A 116 7.73 -15.79 -5.21
N ASP A 117 6.76 -15.18 -5.92
CA ASP A 117 5.35 -15.60 -5.98
C ASP A 117 4.65 -15.63 -4.60
N ARG A 118 5.21 -14.93 -3.62
CA ARG A 118 4.74 -14.97 -2.23
C ARG A 118 4.62 -13.61 -1.57
N THR A 119 5.49 -12.66 -1.95
CA THR A 119 5.54 -11.35 -1.34
C THR A 119 5.39 -10.24 -2.37
N ALA A 120 4.68 -9.18 -2.02
CA ALA A 120 4.55 -8.01 -2.89
C ALA A 120 4.44 -6.72 -2.08
N PHE A 121 4.74 -5.61 -2.74
CA PHE A 121 4.59 -4.25 -2.24
C PHE A 121 3.49 -3.57 -3.04
N SER A 122 2.43 -3.13 -2.38
CA SER A 122 1.26 -2.49 -2.99
C SER A 122 1.22 -1.00 -2.67
N PHE A 123 0.82 -0.21 -3.65
CA PHE A 123 0.68 1.24 -3.57
C PHE A 123 -0.67 1.64 -4.15
N THR A 124 -1.52 2.19 -3.33
CA THR A 124 -2.87 2.62 -3.70
C THR A 124 -2.99 4.13 -3.65
N ILE A 125 -3.67 4.71 -4.63
CA ILE A 125 -4.00 6.13 -4.66
C ILE A 125 -5.46 6.33 -5.01
N THR A 126 -6.17 7.11 -4.19
CA THR A 126 -7.55 7.50 -4.48
C THR A 126 -7.59 8.69 -5.44
N ALA A 127 -8.70 8.89 -6.14
CA ALA A 127 -8.92 10.08 -6.97
C ALA A 127 -8.85 11.40 -6.17
N ALA A 128 -9.01 11.34 -4.84
CA ALA A 128 -8.80 12.46 -3.91
C ALA A 128 -7.34 12.70 -3.52
N GLY A 129 -6.41 11.83 -3.94
CA GLY A 129 -4.99 11.92 -3.57
C GLY A 129 -4.63 11.29 -2.22
N VAL A 130 -5.51 10.47 -1.65
CA VAL A 130 -5.21 9.72 -0.42
C VAL A 130 -4.37 8.50 -0.76
N LYS A 131 -3.26 8.34 -0.06
CA LYS A 131 -2.35 7.19 -0.23
C LYS A 131 -2.78 6.02 0.62
N GLY A 132 -2.50 4.82 0.12
CA GLY A 132 -2.45 3.60 0.88
C GLY A 132 -1.32 2.72 0.41
N ASP A 133 -0.82 1.92 1.30
CA ASP A 133 0.28 1.00 1.02
C ASP A 133 0.17 -0.24 1.90
N GLU A 134 0.53 -1.37 1.34
CA GLU A 134 0.48 -2.65 2.02
C GLU A 134 1.71 -3.49 1.65
N PHE A 135 2.25 -4.19 2.62
CA PHE A 135 3.14 -5.32 2.37
C PHE A 135 2.32 -6.60 2.33
N ILE A 136 2.39 -7.30 1.22
CA ILE A 136 1.67 -8.56 1.01
C ILE A 136 2.63 -9.72 1.27
N SER A 137 2.22 -10.66 2.10
CA SER A 137 2.97 -11.87 2.46
C SER A 137 2.12 -13.12 2.25
N ASN A 138 2.69 -14.30 2.41
CA ASN A 138 1.98 -15.58 2.32
C ASN A 138 1.14 -15.74 1.04
N ASN A 139 1.62 -15.22 -0.09
CA ASN A 139 0.90 -15.21 -1.36
C ASN A 139 -0.44 -14.46 -1.31
N GLY A 140 -0.64 -13.54 -0.36
CA GLY A 140 -1.90 -12.83 -0.19
C GLY A 140 -3.07 -13.74 0.17
N ASP A 141 -2.84 -14.76 0.98
CA ASP A 141 -3.90 -15.68 1.42
C ASP A 141 -4.88 -14.94 2.34
N PHE A 142 -6.11 -14.75 1.86
CA PHE A 142 -7.19 -14.07 2.59
C PHE A 142 -7.68 -14.84 3.82
N SER A 143 -7.34 -16.12 3.97
CA SER A 143 -7.66 -16.90 5.15
C SER A 143 -6.68 -16.68 6.29
N GLU A 144 -5.50 -16.18 6.01
CA GLU A 144 -4.47 -15.85 6.98
C GLU A 144 -4.55 -14.38 7.41
N ARG A 145 -4.59 -14.14 8.72
CA ARG A 145 -4.93 -12.86 9.34
C ARG A 145 -3.99 -11.69 9.04
N ASN A 146 -2.78 -11.93 8.59
CA ASN A 146 -1.77 -10.88 8.39
C ASN A 146 -1.11 -10.96 7.01
N SER A 147 -1.80 -11.51 6.02
CA SER A 147 -1.26 -11.58 4.66
C SER A 147 -1.17 -10.21 3.98
N PHE A 148 -1.99 -9.26 4.43
CA PHE A 148 -1.99 -7.87 3.98
C PHE A 148 -1.67 -6.97 5.17
N ASP A 149 -0.48 -6.39 5.19
CA ASP A 149 0.02 -5.56 6.29
C ASP A 149 0.01 -4.08 5.89
N ASP A 150 -1.04 -3.37 6.28
CA ASP A 150 -1.23 -1.93 6.11
C ASP A 150 -0.42 -1.08 7.11
N SER A 151 0.29 -1.73 8.04
CA SER A 151 1.19 -1.03 8.95
C SER A 151 2.53 -0.66 8.29
N TRP A 152 2.87 -1.28 7.16
CA TRP A 152 4.01 -0.89 6.35
C TRP A 152 3.78 0.49 5.74
N ASN A 153 4.62 1.46 6.07
CA ASN A 153 4.40 2.87 5.76
C ASN A 153 5.60 3.47 5.02
N PRO A 154 5.76 3.18 3.72
CA PRO A 154 6.88 3.65 2.90
C PRO A 154 6.77 5.13 2.55
N ILE A 155 7.91 5.75 2.24
CA ILE A 155 7.96 7.09 1.68
C ILE A 155 7.87 6.99 0.16
N TRP A 156 6.79 7.49 -0.42
CA TRP A 156 6.60 7.62 -1.87
C TRP A 156 5.78 8.85 -2.21
N TYR A 157 5.76 9.25 -3.48
CA TYR A 157 5.16 10.51 -3.93
C TYR A 157 4.10 10.23 -4.98
N THR A 158 3.04 11.02 -4.96
CA THR A 158 1.95 10.89 -5.92
C THR A 158 1.18 12.19 -6.07
N LYS A 159 0.56 12.36 -7.23
CA LYS A 159 -0.44 13.39 -7.53
C LYS A 159 -1.52 12.83 -8.42
N THR A 160 -2.71 13.36 -8.24
CA THR A 160 -3.88 13.05 -9.06
C THR A 160 -4.42 14.33 -9.71
N ASN A 161 -5.00 14.19 -10.88
CA ASN A 161 -5.71 15.24 -11.58
C ASN A 161 -7.00 14.69 -12.18
N SER A 162 -7.99 15.56 -12.43
CA SER A 162 -9.21 15.20 -13.13
C SER A 162 -9.42 16.12 -14.33
N ASP A 163 -9.95 15.54 -15.38
CA ASP A 163 -10.29 16.25 -16.62
C ASP A 163 -11.62 15.71 -17.21
N ASP A 164 -11.99 16.18 -18.41
CA ASP A 164 -13.23 15.80 -19.07
C ASP A 164 -13.31 14.30 -19.50
N LEU A 165 -12.22 13.56 -19.39
CA LEU A 165 -12.14 12.14 -19.75
C LEU A 165 -12.10 11.22 -18.52
N GLY A 166 -12.04 11.79 -17.30
CA GLY A 166 -11.93 11.04 -16.06
C GLY A 166 -10.84 11.57 -15.13
N TRP A 167 -9.92 10.75 -14.68
CA TRP A 167 -8.84 11.16 -13.80
C TRP A 167 -7.51 10.44 -14.10
N THR A 168 -6.45 11.03 -13.62
CA THR A 168 -5.09 10.54 -13.75
C THR A 168 -4.42 10.44 -12.40
N ALA A 169 -3.46 9.55 -12.27
CA ALA A 169 -2.56 9.48 -11.14
C ALA A 169 -1.12 9.27 -11.61
N GLU A 170 -0.18 9.92 -10.96
CA GLU A 170 1.24 9.70 -11.10
C GLU A 170 1.82 9.28 -9.76
N LEU A 171 2.64 8.23 -9.77
CA LEU A 171 3.33 7.71 -8.62
C LEU A 171 4.83 7.73 -8.88
N LYS A 172 5.61 8.12 -7.87
CA LYS A 172 7.07 8.05 -7.84
C LYS A 172 7.48 7.27 -6.60
N ILE A 173 7.96 6.07 -6.80
CA ILE A 173 8.26 5.10 -5.75
C ILE A 173 9.78 4.94 -5.69
N PRO A 174 10.44 5.31 -4.57
CA PRO A 174 11.87 5.10 -4.43
C PRO A 174 12.21 3.60 -4.42
N LEU A 175 13.21 3.21 -5.17
CA LEU A 175 13.70 1.83 -5.19
C LEU A 175 14.24 1.38 -3.82
N SER A 176 14.55 2.32 -2.91
CA SER A 176 14.92 2.03 -1.53
C SER A 176 13.76 1.51 -0.68
N GLN A 177 12.52 1.69 -1.12
CA GLN A 177 11.32 1.16 -0.46
C GLN A 177 10.99 -0.27 -0.92
N LEU A 178 11.59 -0.70 -2.01
CA LEU A 178 11.41 -2.03 -2.59
C LEU A 178 12.62 -2.90 -2.29
N ARG A 179 12.39 -4.19 -2.12
CA ARG A 179 13.45 -5.17 -1.92
C ARG A 179 13.52 -6.06 -3.14
N PHE A 180 14.68 -6.14 -3.77
CA PHE A 180 14.88 -6.90 -5.00
C PHE A 180 16.30 -7.46 -5.12
N GLY A 181 16.48 -8.42 -6.01
CA GLY A 181 17.76 -9.09 -6.26
C GLY A 181 18.79 -8.20 -6.97
N LYS A 182 19.98 -8.77 -7.23
CA LYS A 182 21.10 -8.07 -7.87
C LYS A 182 21.36 -8.51 -9.32
N ALA A 183 20.41 -9.21 -9.93
CA ALA A 183 20.57 -9.64 -11.33
C ALA A 183 20.66 -8.42 -12.27
N GLU A 184 21.45 -8.54 -13.34
CA GLU A 184 21.58 -7.46 -14.34
C GLU A 184 20.26 -7.17 -15.06
N GLU A 185 19.46 -8.18 -15.33
CA GLU A 185 18.11 -8.07 -15.83
C GLU A 185 17.16 -8.75 -14.84
N GLN A 186 16.10 -8.05 -14.47
CA GLN A 186 15.14 -8.52 -13.49
C GLN A 186 13.75 -8.63 -14.13
N ILE A 187 13.02 -9.62 -13.65
CA ILE A 187 11.58 -9.78 -13.92
C ILE A 187 10.91 -9.68 -12.57
N TRP A 188 9.91 -8.80 -12.47
CA TRP A 188 9.10 -8.67 -11.26
C TRP A 188 7.68 -9.12 -11.55
N GLY A 189 6.98 -9.66 -10.55
CA GLY A 189 5.55 -9.80 -10.62
C GLY A 189 4.87 -8.42 -10.65
N LEU A 190 3.79 -8.29 -11.42
CA LEU A 190 3.07 -7.04 -11.61
C LEU A 190 1.56 -7.27 -11.55
N GLN A 191 0.88 -6.47 -10.73
CA GLN A 191 -0.57 -6.37 -10.74
C GLN A 191 -1.00 -4.90 -10.68
N ALA A 192 -2.08 -4.57 -11.37
CA ALA A 192 -2.75 -3.30 -11.24
C ALA A 192 -4.26 -3.52 -11.03
N LYS A 193 -4.88 -2.71 -10.18
CA LYS A 193 -6.31 -2.76 -9.89
C LYS A 193 -6.93 -1.38 -9.99
N ARG A 194 -8.23 -1.36 -10.24
CA ARG A 194 -9.09 -0.18 -10.09
C ARG A 194 -10.32 -0.54 -9.27
N PHE A 195 -10.73 0.37 -8.44
CA PHE A 195 -12.05 0.38 -7.83
C PHE A 195 -12.86 1.55 -8.38
N TYR A 196 -13.94 1.24 -9.06
CA TYR A 196 -14.94 2.17 -9.55
C TYR A 196 -16.07 2.25 -8.53
N PHE A 197 -16.03 3.28 -7.69
CA PHE A 197 -16.79 3.35 -6.45
C PHE A 197 -18.32 3.34 -6.70
N ARG A 198 -18.81 4.09 -7.69
CA ARG A 198 -20.25 4.23 -7.98
C ARG A 198 -20.93 2.88 -8.23
N ASN A 199 -20.23 1.98 -8.91
CA ASN A 199 -20.75 0.66 -9.26
C ASN A 199 -20.28 -0.44 -8.29
N THR A 200 -19.47 -0.10 -7.28
CA THR A 200 -18.81 -1.08 -6.42
C THR A 200 -18.03 -2.12 -7.24
N GLU A 201 -17.52 -1.69 -8.39
CA GLU A 201 -16.83 -2.52 -9.36
C GLU A 201 -15.32 -2.53 -9.07
N ARG A 202 -14.74 -3.72 -9.07
CA ARG A 202 -13.28 -3.91 -9.00
C ARG A 202 -12.83 -4.57 -10.29
N SER A 203 -11.80 -4.02 -10.88
CA SER A 203 -11.14 -4.60 -12.05
C SER A 203 -9.64 -4.75 -11.82
N MET A 204 -9.03 -5.72 -12.49
CA MET A 204 -7.60 -6.01 -12.38
C MET A 204 -6.98 -6.23 -13.76
N TRP A 205 -5.70 -5.90 -13.87
CA TRP A 205 -4.96 -6.03 -15.12
C TRP A 205 -4.65 -7.48 -15.45
N GLN A 206 -4.03 -8.22 -14.54
CA GLN A 206 -3.86 -9.68 -14.70
C GLN A 206 -5.07 -10.37 -14.05
N GLU A 207 -5.88 -10.99 -14.89
CA GLU A 207 -7.03 -11.74 -14.42
C GLU A 207 -6.61 -12.96 -13.60
N LEU A 208 -7.29 -13.18 -12.49
CA LEU A 208 -7.17 -14.38 -11.69
C LEU A 208 -8.40 -15.26 -11.86
N GLU A 209 -8.19 -16.56 -12.04
CA GLU A 209 -9.30 -17.49 -12.08
C GLU A 209 -10.09 -17.50 -10.77
N PRO A 210 -11.41 -17.71 -10.82
CA PRO A 210 -12.19 -17.97 -9.62
C PRO A 210 -11.60 -19.13 -8.83
N ASN A 211 -11.37 -18.95 -7.55
CA ASN A 211 -10.72 -19.92 -6.67
C ASN A 211 -9.21 -20.15 -6.92
N PHE A 212 -8.54 -19.22 -7.57
CA PHE A 212 -7.07 -19.25 -7.65
C PHE A 212 -6.48 -19.28 -6.23
N PRO A 213 -5.60 -20.24 -5.91
CA PRO A 213 -5.07 -20.40 -4.55
C PRO A 213 -3.97 -19.37 -4.30
N GLY A 214 -4.33 -18.19 -3.82
CA GLY A 214 -3.41 -17.10 -3.53
C GLY A 214 -3.70 -15.84 -4.35
N TYR A 215 -2.76 -14.92 -4.35
CA TYR A 215 -2.88 -13.64 -5.06
C TYR A 215 -1.60 -13.29 -5.81
N VAL A 216 -0.44 -13.26 -5.11
CA VAL A 216 0.84 -12.80 -5.68
C VAL A 216 1.33 -13.74 -6.80
N SER A 217 1.22 -15.05 -6.60
CA SER A 217 1.61 -16.05 -7.60
C SER A 217 0.81 -16.01 -8.91
N GLY A 218 -0.29 -15.24 -8.93
CA GLY A 218 -1.09 -15.02 -10.12
C GLY A 218 -0.81 -13.67 -10.81
N PHE A 219 0.22 -12.95 -10.41
CA PHE A 219 0.58 -11.68 -11.06
C PHE A 219 1.05 -11.89 -12.49
N GLY A 220 0.90 -10.85 -13.31
CA GLY A 220 1.60 -10.72 -14.58
C GLY A 220 3.07 -10.36 -14.37
N GLU A 221 3.79 -10.11 -15.44
CA GLU A 221 5.22 -9.83 -15.37
C GLU A 221 5.54 -8.39 -15.78
N LEU A 222 6.46 -7.77 -15.04
CA LEU A 222 7.16 -6.54 -15.41
C LEU A 222 8.55 -6.90 -15.90
N ARG A 223 8.82 -6.65 -17.16
CA ARG A 223 10.10 -6.91 -17.82
C ARG A 223 10.79 -5.61 -18.26
N GLY A 224 12.07 -5.71 -18.62
CA GLY A 224 12.86 -4.59 -19.12
C GLY A 224 13.59 -3.81 -18.00
N LEU A 225 13.54 -4.31 -16.77
CA LEU A 225 14.30 -3.76 -15.64
C LEU A 225 15.76 -4.21 -15.74
N LYS A 226 16.69 -3.26 -15.98
CA LYS A 226 18.11 -3.56 -16.20
C LYS A 226 19.00 -2.73 -15.29
N ASN A 227 20.06 -3.37 -14.78
CA ASN A 227 21.11 -2.75 -13.99
C ASN A 227 20.61 -2.01 -12.73
N LEU A 228 19.47 -2.41 -12.18
CA LEU A 228 18.96 -1.86 -10.94
C LEU A 228 19.92 -2.21 -9.79
N LYS A 229 20.19 -1.23 -8.96
CA LYS A 229 21.02 -1.41 -7.76
C LYS A 229 20.15 -1.18 -6.53
N PRO A 230 20.12 -2.16 -5.61
CA PRO A 230 19.44 -1.97 -4.34
C PRO A 230 19.95 -0.70 -3.64
N GLN A 231 19.03 0.17 -3.28
CA GLN A 231 19.32 1.42 -2.58
C GLN A 231 19.24 1.19 -1.08
N LYS A 232 20.16 1.82 -0.34
CA LYS A 232 20.09 1.77 1.13
C LYS A 232 18.98 2.71 1.60
N GLN A 233 18.07 2.16 2.38
CA GLN A 233 17.07 2.93 3.06
C GLN A 233 17.70 3.70 4.21
N LEU A 234 17.44 5.00 4.29
CA LEU A 234 17.78 5.85 5.44
C LEU A 234 16.65 6.85 5.63
N GLU A 235 15.91 6.65 6.68
CA GLU A 235 14.83 7.54 7.11
C GLU A 235 15.12 8.04 8.51
N ILE A 236 14.98 9.33 8.73
CA ILE A 236 15.16 9.96 10.03
C ILE A 236 13.99 10.90 10.24
N GLN A 237 13.20 10.64 11.26
CA GLN A 237 11.98 11.38 11.56
C GLN A 237 12.06 11.99 12.97
N PRO A 238 12.64 13.20 13.11
CA PRO A 238 12.59 13.92 14.38
C PRO A 238 11.18 14.47 14.61
N TYR A 239 10.75 14.51 15.86
CA TYR A 239 9.50 15.14 16.25
C TYR A 239 9.62 15.96 17.52
N VAL A 240 8.73 16.96 17.65
CA VAL A 240 8.55 17.78 18.85
C VAL A 240 7.05 17.86 19.12
N VAL A 241 6.69 17.59 20.37
CA VAL A 241 5.30 17.65 20.85
C VAL A 241 5.21 18.72 21.93
N THR A 242 4.30 19.66 21.75
CA THR A 242 3.98 20.67 22.78
C THR A 242 2.54 20.43 23.25
N GLN A 243 2.37 20.29 24.55
CA GLN A 243 1.07 20.16 25.21
C GLN A 243 0.85 21.34 26.12
N LEU A 244 -0.32 21.98 26.04
CA LEU A 244 -0.78 23.01 26.94
C LEU A 244 -2.03 22.50 27.65
N ASP A 245 -1.92 22.24 28.94
CA ASP A 245 -3.03 21.87 29.79
C ASP A 245 -3.54 23.13 30.51
N THR A 246 -4.83 23.44 30.35
CA THR A 246 -5.50 24.54 31.07
C THR A 246 -6.55 23.96 32.00
N TYR A 247 -6.49 24.38 33.25
CA TYR A 247 -7.39 23.91 34.29
C TYR A 247 -7.71 25.03 35.28
N GLU A 248 -8.71 24.83 36.13
CA GLU A 248 -9.08 25.81 37.13
C GLU A 248 -7.96 25.96 38.20
N ALA A 249 -7.49 27.20 38.38
CA ALA A 249 -6.46 27.51 39.35
C ALA A 249 -7.01 27.35 40.79
N GLN A 250 -6.21 26.73 41.66
CA GLN A 250 -6.54 26.61 43.11
C GLN A 250 -5.73 27.57 43.92
N ALA A 251 -6.39 28.51 44.59
CA ALA A 251 -5.73 29.47 45.44
C ALA A 251 -4.92 28.78 46.54
N GLY A 252 -3.61 29.09 46.64
CA GLY A 252 -2.69 28.50 47.60
C GLY A 252 -2.07 27.16 47.22
N ASN A 253 -2.37 26.62 46.03
CA ASN A 253 -1.75 25.40 45.48
C ASN A 253 -0.74 25.76 44.39
N PRO A 254 0.57 25.69 44.62
CA PRO A 254 1.60 26.09 43.66
C PRO A 254 1.70 25.12 42.48
N PHE A 255 1.06 23.94 42.53
CA PHE A 255 1.02 22.94 41.45
C PHE A 255 -0.25 23.05 40.60
N ARG A 256 -1.13 24.01 40.90
CA ARG A 256 -2.37 24.26 40.15
C ARG A 256 -2.58 25.77 39.94
N ASP A 257 -1.70 26.36 39.16
CA ASP A 257 -1.70 27.77 38.81
C ASP A 257 -2.62 28.13 37.62
N GLY A 258 -3.22 27.13 37.00
CA GLY A 258 -4.16 27.26 35.87
C GLY A 258 -3.62 26.83 34.54
N ASN A 259 -2.32 26.66 34.37
CA ASN A 259 -1.69 26.24 33.13
C ASN A 259 -0.50 25.30 33.39
N ASP A 260 -0.35 24.30 32.56
CA ASP A 260 0.85 23.48 32.52
C ASP A 260 1.29 23.30 31.05
N THR A 261 2.56 23.55 30.81
CA THR A 261 3.14 23.41 29.44
C THR A 261 4.20 22.34 29.46
N LYS A 262 4.01 21.32 28.62
CA LYS A 262 4.97 20.25 28.45
C LYS A 262 5.56 20.31 27.05
N LEU A 263 6.85 20.07 26.95
CA LEU A 263 7.59 19.98 25.70
C LEU A 263 8.33 18.66 25.69
N ASN A 264 7.99 17.82 24.74
CA ASN A 264 8.65 16.54 24.48
C ASN A 264 9.25 16.56 23.08
N GLY A 265 10.34 15.80 22.89
CA GLY A 265 10.93 15.59 21.58
C GLY A 265 11.54 14.20 21.49
N GLY A 266 11.52 13.64 20.31
CA GLY A 266 12.05 12.32 20.04
C GLY A 266 12.49 12.18 18.60
N LEU A 267 12.90 10.96 18.25
CA LEU A 267 13.47 10.62 16.95
C LEU A 267 13.15 9.18 16.63
N ASP A 268 12.59 8.95 15.46
CA ASP A 268 12.51 7.63 14.85
C ASP A 268 13.51 7.56 13.69
N ALA A 269 14.15 6.41 13.51
CA ALA A 269 15.08 6.19 12.41
C ALA A 269 14.97 4.76 11.87
N LYS A 270 14.96 4.63 10.55
CA LYS A 270 14.98 3.36 9.81
C LYS A 270 16.20 3.30 8.92
N ILE A 271 17.04 2.30 9.12
CA ILE A 271 18.34 2.18 8.47
C ILE A 271 18.44 0.80 7.80
N GLY A 272 18.46 0.76 6.48
CA GLY A 272 18.77 -0.45 5.71
C GLY A 272 20.25 -0.81 5.84
N ILE A 273 20.57 -1.84 6.62
CA ILE A 273 21.95 -2.34 6.78
C ILE A 273 22.35 -3.15 5.56
N THR A 274 21.45 -4.05 5.13
CA THR A 274 21.56 -4.84 3.88
C THR A 274 20.22 -4.80 3.17
N ASN A 275 20.08 -5.49 2.04
CA ASN A 275 18.77 -5.60 1.35
C ASN A 275 17.71 -6.29 2.22
N ASP A 276 18.13 -7.18 3.11
CA ASP A 276 17.25 -8.05 3.88
C ASP A 276 17.27 -7.73 5.38
N LEU A 277 18.08 -6.76 5.80
CA LEU A 277 18.20 -6.36 7.20
C LEU A 277 17.99 -4.86 7.35
N THR A 278 16.93 -4.50 8.04
CA THR A 278 16.61 -3.12 8.43
C THR A 278 16.75 -2.99 9.94
N LEU A 279 17.32 -1.89 10.38
CA LEU A 279 17.40 -1.50 11.79
C LEU A 279 16.41 -0.36 12.01
N ASP A 280 15.43 -0.59 12.87
CA ASP A 280 14.50 0.42 13.35
C ASP A 280 14.91 0.88 14.75
N LEU A 281 15.02 2.19 14.94
CA LEU A 281 15.40 2.83 16.18
C LEU A 281 14.36 3.86 16.58
N THR A 282 14.05 3.93 17.86
CA THR A 282 13.26 5.04 18.41
C THR A 282 13.90 5.59 19.68
N ILE A 283 13.83 6.90 19.84
CA ILE A 283 14.27 7.61 21.04
C ILE A 283 13.07 8.41 21.54
N ASN A 284 12.66 8.12 22.78
CA ASN A 284 11.55 8.80 23.45
C ASN A 284 10.21 8.74 22.67
N PRO A 285 9.70 7.52 22.30
CA PRO A 285 8.44 7.39 21.56
C PRO A 285 7.27 7.97 22.36
N ASP A 286 6.61 8.99 21.81
CA ASP A 286 5.53 9.72 22.48
C ASP A 286 4.17 9.46 21.78
N PHE A 287 3.11 9.35 22.57
CA PHE A 287 1.73 9.26 22.07
C PHE A 287 1.21 10.58 21.50
N GLY A 288 1.84 11.71 21.83
CA GLY A 288 1.45 13.01 21.31
C GLY A 288 1.59 13.19 19.79
N GLN A 289 2.34 12.33 19.11
CA GLN A 289 2.48 12.32 17.65
C GLN A 289 1.38 11.54 16.91
N VAL A 290 0.48 10.89 17.65
CA VAL A 290 -0.58 10.05 17.10
C VAL A 290 -1.96 10.50 17.62
N ASP A 291 -3.01 10.00 17.00
CA ASP A 291 -4.38 10.29 17.44
C ASP A 291 -4.63 9.87 18.88
N ALA A 292 -5.36 10.71 19.59
CA ALA A 292 -5.82 10.39 20.93
C ALA A 292 -6.70 9.14 20.95
N ASP A 293 -6.59 8.37 22.03
CA ASP A 293 -7.46 7.21 22.23
C ASP A 293 -8.92 7.65 22.36
N PRO A 294 -9.86 6.83 21.85
CA PRO A 294 -11.28 7.09 22.07
C PRO A 294 -11.59 7.08 23.56
N ALA A 295 -12.50 7.94 23.98
CA ALA A 295 -13.00 7.91 25.36
C ALA A 295 -13.70 6.59 25.62
N ALA A 296 -13.23 5.83 26.61
CA ALA A 296 -13.81 4.56 27.00
C ALA A 296 -13.94 4.49 28.53
N ILE A 297 -15.04 3.94 29.02
CA ILE A 297 -15.32 3.76 30.43
C ILE A 297 -15.47 2.26 30.69
N ALA A 298 -14.58 1.70 31.54
CA ALA A 298 -14.71 0.34 32.01
C ALA A 298 -15.80 0.29 33.09
N LEU A 299 -16.96 -0.25 32.75
CA LEU A 299 -18.08 -0.44 33.70
C LEU A 299 -17.91 -1.71 34.54
N ASP A 300 -17.08 -2.62 34.11
CA ASP A 300 -16.83 -3.93 34.72
C ASP A 300 -15.58 -3.98 35.61
N GLY A 301 -14.84 -2.88 35.70
CA GLY A 301 -13.61 -2.77 36.49
C GLY A 301 -12.38 -3.45 35.89
N PHE A 302 -12.47 -4.00 34.67
CA PHE A 302 -11.32 -4.55 33.96
C PHE A 302 -10.52 -3.45 33.25
N GLN A 303 -9.22 -3.69 33.06
CA GLN A 303 -8.35 -2.77 32.35
C GLN A 303 -8.77 -2.72 30.86
N ILE A 304 -8.94 -1.49 30.34
CA ILE A 304 -9.17 -1.27 28.91
C ILE A 304 -7.84 -1.37 28.18
N PHE A 305 -7.78 -2.23 27.16
CA PHE A 305 -6.63 -2.34 26.28
C PHE A 305 -6.90 -1.53 25.01
N PHE A 306 -6.09 -0.51 24.78
CA PHE A 306 -6.10 0.28 23.54
C PHE A 306 -5.09 -0.29 22.55
N GLN A 307 -5.39 -0.18 21.27
CA GLN A 307 -4.44 -0.53 20.22
C GLN A 307 -3.24 0.39 20.25
N GLU A 308 -2.06 -0.14 19.96
CA GLU A 308 -0.85 0.65 19.76
C GLU A 308 -1.02 1.53 18.51
N ARG A 309 -0.53 2.77 18.58
CA ARG A 309 -0.62 3.76 17.51
C ARG A 309 0.71 4.43 17.18
N ARG A 310 1.71 4.29 18.05
CA ARG A 310 3.04 4.86 17.79
C ARG A 310 3.69 4.12 16.63
N PRO A 311 4.18 4.81 15.57
CA PRO A 311 4.65 4.20 14.33
C PRO A 311 5.67 3.08 14.55
N PHE A 312 6.66 3.32 15.41
CA PHE A 312 7.70 2.33 15.75
C PHE A 312 7.15 0.98 16.25
N PHE A 313 6.06 0.99 17.01
CA PHE A 313 5.46 -0.23 17.57
C PHE A 313 4.34 -0.82 16.74
N VAL A 314 3.83 -0.07 15.76
CA VAL A 314 2.76 -0.52 14.86
C VAL A 314 3.37 -1.28 13.69
N GLU A 315 4.41 -0.72 13.08
CA GLU A 315 5.09 -1.34 11.95
C GLU A 315 5.72 -2.68 12.36
N ASN A 316 5.48 -3.71 11.57
CA ASN A 316 5.91 -5.08 11.83
C ASN A 316 5.41 -5.69 13.16
N LYS A 317 4.32 -5.15 13.73
CA LYS A 317 3.73 -5.67 14.99
C LYS A 317 3.36 -7.16 14.92
N ASN A 318 3.03 -7.66 13.73
CA ASN A 318 2.72 -9.06 13.46
C ASN A 318 3.85 -10.02 13.87
N ILE A 319 5.12 -9.57 13.83
CA ILE A 319 6.27 -10.36 14.29
C ILE A 319 6.25 -10.56 15.81
N PHE A 320 5.66 -9.64 16.55
CA PHE A 320 5.62 -9.63 18.01
C PHE A 320 4.24 -10.00 18.58
N THR A 321 3.25 -10.23 17.72
CA THR A 321 1.90 -10.61 18.16
C THR A 321 1.84 -12.13 18.32
N TYR A 322 1.97 -12.59 19.54
CA TYR A 322 1.78 -14.00 19.91
C TYR A 322 0.51 -14.13 20.75
N GLU A 323 -0.51 -14.74 20.17
CA GLU A 323 -1.73 -15.06 20.90
C GLU A 323 -1.52 -16.33 21.71
N ILE A 324 -1.84 -16.26 23.00
CA ILE A 324 -1.83 -17.44 23.90
C ILE A 324 -3.27 -17.73 24.32
N GLY A 325 -3.67 -19.02 24.27
CA GLY A 325 -4.99 -19.43 24.67
C GLY A 325 -6.07 -19.09 23.66
N ASN A 326 -7.19 -18.48 24.10
CA ASN A 326 -8.35 -18.19 23.24
C ASN A 326 -8.25 -16.85 22.48
N GLY A 327 -7.07 -16.37 22.20
CA GLY A 327 -6.85 -15.17 21.38
C GLY A 327 -6.96 -13.82 22.09
N ASN A 328 -7.07 -13.82 23.43
CA ASN A 328 -7.21 -12.59 24.21
C ASN A 328 -5.95 -12.21 25.02
N ASP A 329 -5.00 -13.12 25.16
CA ASP A 329 -3.79 -12.91 25.94
C ASP A 329 -2.59 -12.72 25.00
N ASN A 330 -2.00 -11.54 25.01
CA ASN A 330 -0.77 -11.22 24.31
C ASN A 330 0.43 -11.25 25.24
N VAL A 331 1.54 -11.86 24.80
CA VAL A 331 2.81 -11.88 25.56
C VAL A 331 3.42 -10.49 25.68
N PHE A 332 3.19 -9.66 24.67
CA PHE A 332 3.77 -8.32 24.56
C PHE A 332 2.69 -7.25 24.40
N TYR A 333 2.75 -6.22 25.22
CA TYR A 333 1.90 -5.05 25.11
C TYR A 333 2.76 -3.77 25.20
N SER A 334 3.05 -3.20 24.04
CA SER A 334 3.97 -2.08 23.85
C SER A 334 3.58 -0.82 24.63
N ARG A 335 2.29 -0.58 24.87
CA ARG A 335 1.80 0.58 25.63
C ARG A 335 2.19 0.60 27.12
N ARG A 336 2.80 -0.45 27.62
CA ARG A 336 3.43 -0.46 28.94
C ARG A 336 4.86 0.06 28.93
N ILE A 337 5.39 0.37 27.74
CA ILE A 337 6.73 0.92 27.55
C ILE A 337 6.60 2.41 27.28
N GLY A 338 7.19 3.24 28.11
CA GLY A 338 7.17 4.71 28.00
C GLY A 338 6.42 5.39 29.10
#